data_5426fa9fd80a13acf2847c62299e158a
#
_entry.id   5426fa9fd80a13acf2847c62299e158a
#
_cell.length_a   1.000
_cell.length_b   1.000
_cell.length_c   1.000
_cell.angle_alpha   90.00
_cell.angle_beta   90.00
_cell.angle_gamma   90.00
#
_symmetry.space_group_name_H-M   'P 1'
#
loop_
_entity.id
_entity.type
_entity.pdbx_description
1 polymer ?
#
loop_
_entity_poly.entity_id
_entity_poly.type
_entity_poly.pdbx_seq_one_letter_code
_entity_poly.pdbx_strand_id
1 'polypeptide(L)'
;MINIALLGLGRIGVMHGKNLMRNKDFKLKYVYDINKKLTLKISKELKSNPIYNPSVAFKDREIDAVFIASTTSTHIKLILEAVKYKKAIFCEKPLDLNINKINNCKKKINKFNPKIQLGFNRRYDPGHNNLKKELIKGRIGKLEKIIITSRDPAPPSIKYLKVSGGIFK
;
A
#
# COMPACT_ATOMS: atom_id res chain seq x y z
N MET A 1 -11.03 -12.35 12.82
CA MET A 1 -10.73 -10.92 12.65
C MET A 1 -9.23 -10.79 12.43
N ILE A 2 -8.80 -10.08 11.39
CA ILE A 2 -7.38 -9.93 11.04
C ILE A 2 -6.83 -8.66 11.71
N ASN A 3 -5.81 -8.81 12.55
CA ASN A 3 -5.17 -7.68 13.22
C ASN A 3 -4.13 -7.01 12.31
N ILE A 4 -4.27 -5.71 12.15
CA ILE A 4 -3.48 -4.93 11.19
C ILE A 4 -2.68 -3.83 11.90
N ALA A 5 -1.46 -3.61 11.43
CA ALA A 5 -0.70 -2.41 11.71
C ALA A 5 -0.59 -1.54 10.44
N LEU A 6 -0.92 -0.26 10.55
CA LEU A 6 -0.83 0.71 9.47
C LEU A 6 0.44 1.57 9.65
N LEU A 7 1.31 1.55 8.65
CA LEU A 7 2.60 2.23 8.63
C LEU A 7 2.59 3.35 7.58
N GLY A 8 2.62 4.60 8.04
CA GLY A 8 2.44 5.80 7.24
C GLY A 8 1.03 6.37 7.38
N LEU A 9 0.94 7.60 7.89
CA LEU A 9 -0.32 8.29 8.21
C LEU A 9 -0.49 9.58 7.39
N GLY A 10 0.07 9.61 6.18
CA GLY A 10 -0.25 10.60 5.17
C GLY A 10 -1.69 10.46 4.68
N ARG A 11 -2.09 11.30 3.72
CA ARG A 11 -3.46 11.31 3.16
C ARG A 11 -3.98 9.91 2.80
N ILE A 12 -3.16 9.11 2.11
CA ILE A 12 -3.54 7.75 1.67
C ILE A 12 -3.59 6.79 2.85
N GLY A 13 -2.63 6.86 3.78
CA GLY A 13 -2.64 6.03 4.98
C GLY A 13 -3.88 6.25 5.84
N VAL A 14 -4.26 7.50 6.09
CA VAL A 14 -5.50 7.81 6.84
C VAL A 14 -6.74 7.29 6.11
N MET A 15 -6.79 7.41 4.79
CA MET A 15 -7.89 6.84 3.99
C MET A 15 -7.98 5.32 4.18
N HIS A 16 -6.85 4.60 4.08
CA HIS A 16 -6.82 3.16 4.35
C HIS A 16 -7.23 2.83 5.78
N GLY A 17 -6.75 3.58 6.77
CA GLY A 17 -7.14 3.39 8.17
C GLY A 17 -8.66 3.49 8.38
N LYS A 18 -9.31 4.50 7.78
CA LYS A 18 -10.76 4.65 7.82
C LYS A 18 -11.49 3.49 7.13
N ASN A 19 -10.98 3.00 6.01
CA ASN A 19 -11.57 1.87 5.30
C ASN A 19 -11.44 0.58 6.12
N LEU A 20 -10.29 0.33 6.74
CA LEU A 20 -10.06 -0.81 7.62
C LEU A 20 -11.02 -0.82 8.82
N MET A 21 -11.24 0.34 9.45
CA MET A 21 -12.18 0.46 10.56
C MET A 21 -13.64 0.17 10.19
N ARG A 22 -14.03 0.42 8.94
CA ARG A 22 -15.41 0.15 8.46
C ARG A 22 -15.65 -1.31 8.13
N ASN A 23 -14.61 -2.11 7.98
CA ASN A 23 -14.74 -3.52 7.64
C ASN A 23 -14.59 -4.38 8.90
N LYS A 24 -15.62 -5.19 9.19
CA LYS A 24 -15.70 -6.03 10.39
C LYS A 24 -14.66 -7.17 10.43
N ASP A 25 -14.07 -7.51 9.30
CA ASP A 25 -13.06 -8.57 9.21
C ASP A 25 -11.69 -8.11 9.73
N PHE A 26 -11.49 -6.80 9.90
CA PHE A 26 -10.22 -6.20 10.28
C PHE A 26 -10.30 -5.49 11.62
N LYS A 27 -9.20 -5.57 12.37
CA LYS A 27 -8.94 -4.77 13.57
C LYS A 27 -7.65 -3.99 13.37
N LEU A 28 -7.75 -2.66 13.29
CA LEU A 28 -6.59 -1.78 13.24
C LEU A 28 -5.99 -1.66 14.65
N LYS A 29 -4.99 -2.49 14.95
CA LYS A 29 -4.36 -2.55 16.28
C LYS A 29 -3.35 -1.44 16.47
N TYR A 30 -2.48 -1.19 15.49
CA TYR A 30 -1.40 -0.21 15.57
C TYR A 30 -1.39 0.76 14.40
N VAL A 31 -0.98 1.99 14.70
CA VAL A 31 -0.65 3.00 13.69
C VAL A 31 0.74 3.60 13.97
N TYR A 32 1.47 3.88 12.89
CA TYR A 32 2.82 4.42 12.93
C TYR A 32 3.03 5.48 11.85
N ASP A 33 3.69 6.56 12.24
CA ASP A 33 4.31 7.53 11.34
C ASP A 33 5.61 8.03 11.97
N ILE A 34 6.55 8.50 11.14
CA ILE A 34 7.79 9.13 11.63
C ILE A 34 7.48 10.40 12.44
N ASN A 35 6.38 11.09 12.13
CA ASN A 35 5.87 12.21 12.89
C ASN A 35 5.06 11.70 14.09
N LYS A 36 5.69 11.71 15.27
CA LYS A 36 5.08 11.25 16.52
C LYS A 36 3.78 11.99 16.89
N LYS A 37 3.72 13.32 16.65
CA LYS A 37 2.52 14.12 16.90
C LYS A 37 1.35 13.67 16.00
N LEU A 38 1.64 13.42 14.72
CA LEU A 38 0.66 12.89 13.78
C LEU A 38 0.20 11.50 14.20
N THR A 39 1.13 10.62 14.60
CA THR A 39 0.80 9.28 15.09
C THR A 39 -0.18 9.33 16.24
N LEU A 40 0.09 10.15 17.26
CA LEU A 40 -0.80 10.30 18.41
C LEU A 40 -2.17 10.87 18.04
N LYS A 41 -2.21 11.88 17.14
CA LYS A 41 -3.47 12.45 16.65
C LYS A 41 -4.32 11.40 15.93
N ILE A 42 -3.72 10.74 14.94
CA ILE A 42 -4.45 9.79 14.07
C ILE A 42 -4.81 8.50 14.81
N SER A 43 -4.02 8.07 15.81
CA SER A 43 -4.38 6.91 16.63
C SER A 43 -5.70 7.10 17.36
N LYS A 44 -5.97 8.31 17.86
CA LYS A 44 -7.25 8.67 18.52
C LYS A 44 -8.41 8.64 17.50
N GLU A 45 -8.22 9.23 16.32
CA GLU A 45 -9.23 9.24 15.24
C GLU A 45 -9.57 7.83 14.76
N LEU A 46 -8.57 6.97 14.64
CA LEU A 46 -8.71 5.59 14.15
C LEU A 46 -8.91 4.57 15.28
N LYS A 47 -9.11 4.98 16.53
CA LYS A 47 -9.32 4.11 17.70
C LYS A 47 -8.30 2.96 17.77
N SER A 48 -7.03 3.27 17.56
CA SER A 48 -5.91 2.34 17.48
C SER A 48 -4.77 2.76 18.39
N ASN A 49 -3.82 1.86 18.67
CA ASN A 49 -2.69 2.16 19.53
C ASN A 49 -1.56 2.85 18.73
N PRO A 50 -1.03 3.99 19.18
CA PRO A 50 0.13 4.59 18.55
C PRO A 50 1.38 3.78 18.89
N ILE A 51 2.22 3.51 17.87
CA ILE A 51 3.57 2.99 18.08
C ILE A 51 4.58 3.99 17.47
N TYR A 52 5.77 4.06 18.06
CA TYR A 52 6.82 5.00 17.65
C TYR A 52 8.03 4.31 17.01
N ASN A 53 7.94 2.98 16.87
CA ASN A 53 8.89 2.16 16.16
C ASN A 53 8.11 1.05 15.44
N PRO A 54 8.22 0.93 14.11
CA PRO A 54 7.49 -0.09 13.35
C PRO A 54 7.87 -1.52 13.74
N SER A 55 9.04 -1.74 14.35
CA SER A 55 9.46 -3.06 14.82
C SER A 55 8.53 -3.65 15.89
N VAL A 56 7.81 -2.81 16.63
CA VAL A 56 6.79 -3.26 17.59
C VAL A 56 5.71 -4.08 16.87
N ALA A 57 5.19 -3.55 15.75
CA ALA A 57 4.18 -4.25 14.96
C ALA A 57 4.71 -5.55 14.33
N PHE A 58 5.95 -5.55 13.85
CA PHE A 58 6.53 -6.75 13.23
C PHE A 58 6.73 -7.88 14.25
N LYS A 59 7.20 -7.57 15.46
CA LYS A 59 7.48 -8.53 16.53
C LYS A 59 6.22 -9.05 17.24
N ASP A 60 5.14 -8.27 17.21
CA ASP A 60 3.89 -8.67 17.86
C ASP A 60 3.26 -9.86 17.13
N ARG A 61 3.12 -10.99 17.81
CA ARG A 61 2.55 -12.23 17.26
C ARG A 61 1.07 -12.10 16.92
N GLU A 62 0.35 -11.18 17.56
CA GLU A 62 -1.06 -10.94 17.27
C GLU A 62 -1.29 -10.15 15.98
N ILE A 63 -0.28 -9.52 15.42
CA ILE A 63 -0.40 -8.85 14.12
C ILE A 63 -0.30 -9.86 12.99
N ASP A 64 -1.35 -9.94 12.18
CA ASP A 64 -1.42 -10.81 11.01
C ASP A 64 -0.85 -10.14 9.77
N ALA A 65 -1.15 -8.85 9.59
CA ALA A 65 -0.78 -8.10 8.40
C ALA A 65 -0.31 -6.68 8.70
N VAL A 66 0.53 -6.15 7.79
CA VAL A 66 0.95 -4.75 7.81
C VAL A 66 0.51 -4.04 6.53
N PHE A 67 -0.03 -2.84 6.70
CA PHE A 67 -0.36 -1.90 5.61
C PHE A 67 0.72 -0.84 5.54
N ILE A 68 1.48 -0.81 4.44
CA ILE A 68 2.56 0.14 4.20
C ILE A 68 2.04 1.23 3.26
N ALA A 69 1.79 2.41 3.81
CA ALA A 69 1.33 3.61 3.11
C ALA A 69 2.25 4.82 3.41
N SER A 70 3.50 4.54 3.73
CA SER A 70 4.56 5.51 4.02
C SER A 70 5.14 6.11 2.73
N THR A 71 6.23 6.85 2.81
CA THR A 71 6.95 7.35 1.64
C THR A 71 7.59 6.19 0.87
N THR A 72 7.60 6.27 -0.47
CA THR A 72 8.10 5.23 -1.38
C THR A 72 9.50 4.73 -1.01
N SER A 73 10.39 5.64 -0.60
CA SER A 73 11.77 5.30 -0.20
C SER A 73 11.88 4.33 0.98
N THR A 74 10.80 4.14 1.74
CA THR A 74 10.77 3.25 2.92
C THR A 74 10.10 1.91 2.64
N HIS A 75 9.40 1.75 1.52
CA HIS A 75 8.58 0.57 1.22
C HIS A 75 9.41 -0.72 1.27
N ILE A 76 10.49 -0.79 0.50
CA ILE A 76 11.33 -2.00 0.43
C ILE A 76 11.88 -2.39 1.81
N LYS A 77 12.35 -1.41 2.59
CA LYS A 77 12.86 -1.66 3.95
C LYS A 77 11.79 -2.29 4.84
N LEU A 78 10.59 -1.71 4.85
CA LEU A 78 9.47 -2.19 5.66
C LEU A 78 8.98 -3.57 5.21
N ILE A 79 8.95 -3.83 3.90
CA ILE A 79 8.62 -5.15 3.34
C ILE A 79 9.63 -6.20 3.81
N LEU A 80 10.92 -5.93 3.67
CA LEU A 80 11.97 -6.86 4.08
C LEU A 80 11.88 -7.21 5.57
N GLU A 81 11.56 -6.22 6.41
CA GLU A 81 11.34 -6.46 7.84
C GLU A 81 10.05 -7.28 8.09
N ALA A 82 8.93 -6.92 7.48
CA ALA A 82 7.68 -7.64 7.63
C ALA A 82 7.80 -9.12 7.22
N VAL A 83 8.52 -9.40 6.13
CA VAL A 83 8.77 -10.78 5.65
C VAL A 83 9.56 -11.61 6.66
N LYS A 84 10.57 -11.04 7.35
CA LYS A 84 11.32 -11.74 8.41
C LYS A 84 10.40 -12.27 9.52
N TYR A 85 9.36 -11.51 9.83
CA TYR A 85 8.37 -11.87 10.85
C TYR A 85 7.13 -12.55 10.29
N LYS A 86 7.18 -13.01 9.03
CA LYS A 86 6.11 -13.77 8.35
C LYS A 86 4.75 -13.03 8.32
N LYS A 87 4.76 -11.69 8.31
CA LYS A 87 3.54 -10.90 8.21
C LYS A 87 3.03 -10.86 6.77
N ALA A 88 1.69 -10.93 6.59
CA ALA A 88 1.10 -10.56 5.32
C ALA A 88 1.28 -9.04 5.09
N ILE A 89 1.40 -8.64 3.82
CA ILE A 89 1.79 -7.27 3.48
C ILE A 89 0.86 -6.70 2.42
N PHE A 90 0.25 -5.56 2.71
CA PHE A 90 -0.23 -4.64 1.70
C PHE A 90 0.76 -3.48 1.61
N CYS A 91 1.16 -3.10 0.40
CA CYS A 91 2.05 -1.95 0.19
C CYS A 91 1.52 -1.04 -0.91
N GLU A 92 1.47 0.25 -0.65
CA GLU A 92 1.11 1.25 -1.65
C GLU A 92 2.13 1.31 -2.81
N LYS A 93 1.62 1.74 -3.92
CA LYS A 93 2.41 1.96 -5.14
C LYS A 93 3.10 3.34 -5.09
N PRO A 94 4.22 3.51 -5.80
CA PRO A 94 5.06 2.47 -6.39
C PRO A 94 5.89 1.76 -5.31
N LEU A 95 6.36 0.55 -5.60
CA LEU A 95 7.17 -0.22 -4.66
C LEU A 95 8.53 0.45 -4.38
N ASP A 96 9.17 0.97 -5.42
CA ASP A 96 10.35 1.85 -5.40
C ASP A 96 10.41 2.56 -6.75
N LEU A 97 11.21 3.63 -6.84
CA LEU A 97 11.49 4.35 -8.09
C LEU A 97 12.64 3.71 -8.88
N ASN A 98 13.34 2.75 -8.32
CA ASN A 98 14.48 2.07 -8.92
C ASN A 98 14.17 0.59 -9.13
N ILE A 99 14.11 0.17 -10.39
CA ILE A 99 13.79 -1.22 -10.76
C ILE A 99 14.81 -2.24 -10.22
N ASN A 100 16.09 -1.87 -10.14
CA ASN A 100 17.11 -2.75 -9.60
C ASN A 100 16.90 -3.04 -8.10
N LYS A 101 16.46 -2.03 -7.33
CA LYS A 101 16.07 -2.23 -5.93
C LYS A 101 14.86 -3.16 -5.81
N ILE A 102 13.87 -3.02 -6.68
CA ILE A 102 12.70 -3.90 -6.73
C ILE A 102 13.13 -5.34 -7.01
N ASN A 103 13.95 -5.56 -8.04
CA ASN A 103 14.45 -6.88 -8.43
C ASN A 103 15.28 -7.53 -7.30
N ASN A 104 16.13 -6.74 -6.65
CA ASN A 104 16.91 -7.21 -5.50
C ASN A 104 16.02 -7.56 -4.30
N CYS A 105 14.99 -6.76 -4.04
CA CYS A 105 13.98 -7.07 -3.02
C CYS A 105 13.29 -8.40 -3.34
N LYS A 106 12.78 -8.57 -4.56
CA LYS A 106 12.13 -9.80 -5.03
C LYS A 106 13.02 -11.02 -4.81
N LYS A 107 14.29 -10.97 -5.22
CA LYS A 107 15.26 -12.06 -5.01
C LYS A 107 15.39 -12.42 -3.53
N LYS A 108 15.47 -11.43 -2.63
CA LYS A 108 15.62 -11.66 -1.19
C LYS A 108 14.41 -12.29 -0.54
N ILE A 109 13.21 -11.94 -0.98
CA ILE A 109 11.97 -12.40 -0.32
C ILE A 109 11.39 -13.67 -0.95
N ASN A 110 11.74 -14.03 -2.18
CA ASN A 110 11.16 -15.18 -2.89
C ASN A 110 11.23 -16.49 -2.09
N LYS A 111 12.33 -16.75 -1.40
CA LYS A 111 12.51 -17.95 -0.58
C LYS A 111 11.53 -18.07 0.60
N PHE A 112 10.90 -16.97 1.00
CA PHE A 112 9.94 -16.95 2.11
C PHE A 112 8.49 -17.11 1.65
N ASN A 113 8.24 -17.08 0.33
CA ASN A 113 6.90 -17.10 -0.28
C ASN A 113 5.91 -16.17 0.43
N PRO A 114 6.23 -14.88 0.60
CA PRO A 114 5.43 -13.97 1.40
C PRO A 114 4.11 -13.61 0.73
N LYS A 115 3.05 -13.43 1.52
CA LYS A 115 1.76 -12.90 1.05
C LYS A 115 1.89 -11.39 0.88
N ILE A 116 2.08 -10.90 -0.34
CA ILE A 116 2.22 -9.47 -0.65
C ILE A 116 1.18 -9.05 -1.68
N GLN A 117 0.45 -7.99 -1.37
CA GLN A 117 -0.45 -7.27 -2.27
C GLN A 117 0.07 -5.85 -2.49
N LEU A 118 0.24 -5.44 -3.74
CA LEU A 118 0.53 -4.04 -4.10
C LEU A 118 -0.75 -3.27 -4.39
N GLY A 119 -0.78 -2.00 -4.00
CA GLY A 119 -1.92 -1.09 -4.08
C GLY A 119 -2.26 -0.61 -5.49
N PHE A 120 -2.28 -1.49 -6.48
CA PHE A 120 -2.73 -1.17 -7.84
C PHE A 120 -4.26 -1.10 -7.91
N ASN A 121 -4.81 0.00 -7.44
CA ASN A 121 -6.23 0.22 -7.25
C ASN A 121 -7.08 0.04 -8.54
N ARG A 122 -6.53 0.38 -9.72
CA ARG A 122 -7.24 0.21 -11.00
C ARG A 122 -7.65 -1.24 -11.30
N ARG A 123 -6.96 -2.23 -10.72
CA ARG A 123 -7.36 -3.64 -10.83
C ARG A 123 -8.73 -3.94 -10.19
N TYR A 124 -9.15 -3.12 -9.24
CA TYR A 124 -10.37 -3.27 -8.46
C TYR A 124 -11.43 -2.23 -8.82
N ASP A 125 -11.12 -1.32 -9.73
CA ASP A 125 -12.09 -0.37 -10.29
C ASP A 125 -13.14 -1.13 -11.10
N PRO A 126 -14.44 -0.92 -10.84
CA PRO A 126 -15.52 -1.65 -11.51
C PRO A 126 -15.49 -1.50 -13.03
N GLY A 127 -15.22 -0.30 -13.56
CA GLY A 127 -15.16 -0.04 -15.00
C GLY A 127 -14.02 -0.80 -15.68
N HIS A 128 -12.80 -0.68 -15.13
CA HIS A 128 -11.63 -1.41 -15.65
C HIS A 128 -11.79 -2.92 -15.54
N ASN A 129 -12.37 -3.39 -14.44
CA ASN A 129 -12.61 -4.82 -14.24
C ASN A 129 -13.66 -5.36 -15.20
N ASN A 130 -14.72 -4.60 -15.47
CA ASN A 130 -15.72 -4.98 -16.46
C ASN A 130 -15.14 -5.04 -17.88
N LEU A 131 -14.39 -4.00 -18.27
CA LEU A 131 -13.68 -4.02 -19.57
C LEU A 131 -12.80 -5.27 -19.72
N LYS A 132 -12.02 -5.61 -18.70
CA LYS A 132 -11.21 -6.83 -18.70
C LYS A 132 -12.05 -8.10 -18.89
N LYS A 133 -13.20 -8.20 -18.21
CA LYS A 133 -14.12 -9.34 -18.33
C LYS A 133 -14.67 -9.47 -19.77
N GLU A 134 -15.05 -8.36 -20.39
CA GLU A 134 -15.59 -8.37 -21.75
C GLU A 134 -14.52 -8.75 -22.79
N LEU A 135 -13.28 -8.29 -22.60
CA LEU A 135 -12.13 -8.72 -23.39
C LEU A 135 -11.89 -10.24 -23.29
N ILE A 136 -11.86 -10.79 -22.07
CA ILE A 136 -11.62 -12.23 -21.84
C ILE A 136 -12.74 -13.09 -22.44
N LYS A 137 -13.99 -12.61 -22.40
CA LYS A 137 -15.14 -13.29 -23.00
C LYS A 137 -15.14 -13.25 -24.53
N GLY A 138 -14.22 -12.51 -25.16
CA GLY A 138 -14.15 -12.35 -26.61
C GLY A 138 -15.27 -11.53 -27.23
N ARG A 139 -16.10 -10.81 -26.43
CA ARG A 139 -17.27 -10.08 -26.92
C ARG A 139 -16.94 -8.95 -27.88
N ILE A 140 -15.75 -8.40 -27.80
CA ILE A 140 -15.27 -7.33 -28.68
C ILE A 140 -14.24 -7.83 -29.70
N GLY A 141 -14.11 -9.16 -29.85
CA GLY A 141 -13.14 -9.77 -30.76
C GLY A 141 -11.68 -9.55 -30.36
N LYS A 142 -10.80 -9.53 -31.36
CA LYS A 142 -9.37 -9.29 -31.16
C LYS A 142 -9.13 -7.82 -30.79
N LEU A 143 -8.39 -7.62 -29.70
CA LEU A 143 -8.00 -6.28 -29.28
C LEU A 143 -6.97 -5.72 -30.27
N GLU A 144 -7.30 -4.60 -30.95
CA GLU A 144 -6.42 -3.93 -31.89
C GLU A 144 -5.93 -2.59 -31.36
N LYS A 145 -6.78 -1.86 -30.62
CA LYS A 145 -6.46 -0.53 -30.11
C LYS A 145 -7.06 -0.28 -28.74
N ILE A 146 -6.28 0.33 -27.85
CA ILE A 146 -6.76 0.85 -26.55
C ILE A 146 -6.48 2.35 -26.51
N ILE A 147 -7.50 3.13 -26.18
CA ILE A 147 -7.35 4.58 -25.86
C ILE A 147 -7.73 4.76 -24.40
N ILE A 148 -6.80 5.27 -23.60
CA ILE A 148 -7.01 5.56 -22.18
C ILE A 148 -6.85 7.06 -21.96
N THR A 149 -7.89 7.72 -21.47
CA THR A 149 -7.85 9.12 -21.06
C THR A 149 -7.91 9.19 -19.55
N SER A 150 -6.85 9.71 -18.91
CA SER A 150 -6.82 9.94 -17.47
C SER A 150 -6.55 11.42 -17.22
N ARG A 151 -7.43 12.07 -16.48
CA ARG A 151 -7.33 13.50 -16.15
C ARG A 151 -7.49 13.68 -14.65
N ASP A 152 -6.57 14.39 -14.04
CA ASP A 152 -6.71 14.83 -12.65
C ASP A 152 -7.35 16.23 -12.61
N PRO A 153 -8.16 16.53 -11.57
CA PRO A 153 -8.86 17.80 -11.47
C PRO A 153 -7.92 19.01 -11.29
N ALA A 154 -6.72 18.78 -10.76
CA ALA A 154 -5.70 19.80 -10.56
C ALA A 154 -4.29 19.20 -10.63
N PRO A 155 -3.27 19.98 -11.03
CA PRO A 155 -1.88 19.53 -11.02
C PRO A 155 -1.44 19.25 -9.57
N PRO A 156 -0.56 18.26 -9.37
CA PRO A 156 0.00 17.97 -8.06
C PRO A 156 0.93 19.12 -7.60
N SER A 157 1.09 19.26 -6.29
CA SER A 157 1.98 20.27 -5.73
C SER A 157 3.44 20.05 -6.16
N ILE A 158 4.22 21.13 -6.30
CA ILE A 158 5.65 21.07 -6.62
C ILE A 158 6.42 20.18 -5.63
N LYS A 159 6.06 20.23 -4.35
CA LYS A 159 6.65 19.39 -3.31
C LYS A 159 6.43 17.89 -3.61
N TYR A 160 5.23 17.52 -4.05
CA TYR A 160 4.93 16.14 -4.44
C TYR A 160 5.67 15.73 -5.71
N LEU A 161 5.73 16.59 -6.73
CA LEU A 161 6.44 16.32 -8.00
C LEU A 161 7.92 15.99 -7.77
N LYS A 162 8.59 16.71 -6.85
CA LYS A 162 10.00 16.47 -6.51
C LYS A 162 10.28 15.08 -5.94
N VAL A 163 9.30 14.42 -5.32
CA VAL A 163 9.48 13.13 -4.65
C VAL A 163 8.76 11.97 -5.33
N SER A 164 7.83 12.24 -6.24
CA SER A 164 7.01 11.20 -6.89
C SER A 164 7.72 10.46 -8.02
N GLY A 165 8.83 11.00 -8.53
CA GLY A 165 9.53 10.45 -9.69
C GLY A 165 8.98 10.90 -11.05
N GLY A 166 7.84 11.59 -11.10
CA GLY A 166 7.20 12.04 -12.34
C GLY A 166 6.55 10.92 -13.14
N ILE A 167 6.05 11.27 -14.35
CA ILE A 167 5.35 10.33 -15.25
C ILE A 167 6.34 9.63 -16.20
N PHE A 168 7.47 10.26 -16.47
CA PHE A 168 8.44 9.84 -17.50
C PHE A 168 9.81 9.45 -16.92
N LYS A 169 9.82 8.87 -15.74
CA LYS A 169 11.06 8.36 -15.14
C LYS A 169 11.18 6.87 -15.29
#